data_57b2b8e67dc56f034d1489083be967f4
#
_entry.id   57b2b8e67dc56f034d1489083be967f4
#
_cell.length_a   1.000
_cell.length_b   1.000
_cell.length_c   1.000
_cell.angle_alpha   90.00
_cell.angle_beta   90.00
_cell.angle_gamma   90.00
#
_symmetry.space_group_name_H-M   'P 1'
#
loop_
_entity.id
_entity.type
_entity.pdbx_description
1 polymer ?
#
loop_
_entity_poly.entity_id
_entity_poly.type
_entity_poly.pdbx_seq_one_letter_code
_entity_poly.pdbx_strand_id
1 'polypeptide(L)'
;MSRTALPLSQEHIAPFDLEAFVNEAATLNQRTLEAFTMPFPKGPERWLSHYHFHPRPIEFTAEGEVEGGLSWLLGATIDLSFTRALFAPYSSKEGGHCYDPASSFFLELASRVDRYSDYAHFCTDLRQQDKGRRYRELAGLHEAIPGEDDLSYFRRRVGVEAIEAALSVFVGLFRAFGLITGELLATDGQLEPSCSRFKGCAYFSPACRQLPLDDADRHALGRQLQAGAKRLELRCPFPEVVQKVLHATTKQGKPREPTMALLEIEYAPADSSQPDGRPQLSELLSLPSDQLPPGRITWSRLTKGPQGELWGCCPKVPSDLEARVGYHIDNKDPHKQERIFGYLHQKTTNIAIELGLELPVGTSTYPANASEGSHYQAHRAKVPIPFRAQQVELVDAGYDLVENYQSIRGRGGIPIIAYNPRNEDLSPEALLARGYDAFGTPYAPCGRPCRSNGYDYHADSRQYVCGRPCPLPERERCPHGQKVRGYTHRMSFAEYPRLISPVQRGTATWKILYAARTASERTNSYDQEVIDNGHPPKVRGLKAFRFAGAIRTVAHLLRRALTFILDVTYTLGTLRPVKT
;
A
#
# COMPACT_ATOMS: atom_id res chain seq x y z
N MET A 1 5.85 7.47 -26.76
CA MET A 1 4.40 7.34 -27.06
C MET A 1 3.72 8.61 -26.62
N SER A 2 3.04 9.29 -27.53
CA SER A 2 2.43 10.61 -27.38
C SER A 2 1.42 10.63 -26.22
N ARG A 3 1.56 11.60 -25.33
CA ARG A 3 0.59 11.94 -24.27
C ARG A 3 -0.70 12.41 -24.95
N THR A 4 -1.70 11.57 -25.02
CA THR A 4 -3.09 12.01 -25.20
C THR A 4 -3.59 12.43 -23.82
N ALA A 5 -3.24 13.65 -23.41
CA ALA A 5 -3.99 14.36 -22.40
C ALA A 5 -5.41 14.55 -22.96
N LEU A 6 -6.42 14.09 -22.24
CA LEU A 6 -7.79 14.50 -22.52
C LEU A 6 -7.80 16.04 -22.44
N PRO A 7 -8.32 16.74 -23.45
CA PRO A 7 -8.43 18.18 -23.41
C PRO A 7 -9.38 18.53 -22.27
N LEU A 8 -8.82 19.06 -21.16
CA LEU A 8 -9.60 19.74 -20.15
C LEU A 8 -10.19 20.97 -20.86
N SER A 9 -11.51 20.99 -21.00
CA SER A 9 -12.19 22.23 -21.37
C SER A 9 -11.99 23.17 -20.17
N GLN A 10 -11.19 24.22 -20.35
CA GLN A 10 -10.89 25.24 -19.34
C GLN A 10 -12.16 25.97 -18.83
N GLU A 11 -13.32 25.69 -19.39
CA GLU A 11 -14.56 26.41 -19.15
C GLU A 11 -15.28 26.08 -17.84
N HIS A 12 -14.84 25.10 -17.04
CA HIS A 12 -15.62 24.63 -15.88
C HIS A 12 -14.84 24.56 -14.57
N ILE A 13 -13.60 25.01 -14.50
CA ILE A 13 -12.86 25.06 -13.23
C ILE A 13 -13.14 26.43 -12.61
N ALA A 14 -13.97 26.46 -11.56
CA ALA A 14 -14.12 27.65 -10.74
C ALA A 14 -12.75 28.08 -10.17
N PRO A 15 -12.47 29.38 -10.05
CA PRO A 15 -11.23 29.87 -9.44
C PRO A 15 -11.04 29.21 -8.06
N PHE A 16 -9.87 28.63 -7.83
CA PHE A 16 -9.55 28.06 -6.52
C PHE A 16 -9.29 29.24 -5.55
N ASP A 17 -10.15 29.33 -4.53
CA ASP A 17 -10.02 30.34 -3.49
C ASP A 17 -9.01 29.88 -2.44
N LEU A 18 -7.76 30.31 -2.59
CA LEU A 18 -6.67 29.96 -1.69
C LEU A 18 -6.91 30.50 -0.27
N GLU A 19 -7.51 31.67 -0.14
CA GLU A 19 -7.80 32.25 1.18
C GLU A 19 -8.88 31.46 1.90
N ALA A 20 -9.96 31.10 1.19
CA ALA A 20 -10.98 30.19 1.71
C ALA A 20 -10.39 28.83 2.09
N PHE A 21 -9.45 28.29 1.31
CA PHE A 21 -8.76 27.04 1.63
C PHE A 21 -7.96 27.13 2.93
N VAL A 22 -7.17 28.18 3.12
CA VAL A 22 -6.38 28.38 4.34
C VAL A 22 -7.30 28.52 5.56
N ASN A 23 -8.38 29.28 5.43
CA ASN A 23 -9.33 29.50 6.52
C ASN A 23 -10.09 28.21 6.90
N GLU A 24 -10.51 27.42 5.92
CA GLU A 24 -11.17 26.13 6.18
C GLU A 24 -10.19 25.10 6.75
N ALA A 25 -8.95 25.09 6.29
CA ALA A 25 -7.90 24.25 6.84
C ALA A 25 -7.67 24.57 8.33
N ALA A 26 -7.60 25.83 8.70
CA ALA A 26 -7.49 26.27 10.09
C ALA A 26 -8.72 25.84 10.92
N THR A 27 -9.92 26.00 10.38
CA THR A 27 -11.17 25.59 11.03
C THR A 27 -11.23 24.07 11.24
N LEU A 28 -10.86 23.30 10.25
CA LEU A 28 -10.82 21.84 10.33
C LEU A 28 -9.78 21.37 11.36
N ASN A 29 -8.61 22.01 11.40
CA ASN A 29 -7.57 21.72 12.37
C ASN A 29 -8.03 22.01 13.79
N GLN A 30 -8.71 23.13 14.02
CA GLN A 30 -9.26 23.47 15.33
C GLN A 30 -10.32 22.47 15.78
N ARG A 31 -11.25 22.07 14.93
CA ARG A 31 -12.23 21.00 15.21
C ARG A 31 -11.56 19.67 15.54
N THR A 32 -10.46 19.35 14.85
CA THR A 32 -9.69 18.15 15.12
C THR A 32 -9.00 18.23 16.48
N LEU A 33 -8.44 19.36 16.85
CA LEU A 33 -7.85 19.60 18.17
C LEU A 33 -8.89 19.47 19.29
N GLU A 34 -10.09 20.00 19.10
CA GLU A 34 -11.19 19.88 20.06
C GLU A 34 -11.68 18.44 20.24
N ALA A 35 -11.65 17.65 19.18
CA ALA A 35 -12.03 16.23 19.21
C ALA A 35 -11.00 15.34 19.90
N PHE A 36 -9.73 15.73 19.92
CA PHE A 36 -8.63 14.98 20.54
C PHE A 36 -8.15 15.64 21.83
N THR A 37 -8.95 15.58 22.89
CA THR A 37 -8.69 16.19 24.19
C THR A 37 -7.71 15.42 25.08
N MET A 38 -6.69 14.80 24.53
CA MET A 38 -5.72 14.05 25.33
C MET A 38 -4.67 14.98 25.96
N PRO A 39 -4.42 14.88 27.26
CA PRO A 39 -3.38 15.68 27.90
C PRO A 39 -2.00 15.27 27.40
N PHE A 40 -1.14 16.23 27.09
CA PHE A 40 0.24 15.97 26.77
C PHE A 40 0.99 15.39 27.96
N PRO A 41 1.76 14.31 27.79
CA PRO A 41 2.56 13.74 28.89
C PRO A 41 3.64 14.69 29.39
N LYS A 42 4.12 15.60 28.54
CA LYS A 42 5.04 16.69 28.88
C LYS A 42 4.41 18.02 28.48
N GLY A 43 4.46 18.98 29.38
CA GLY A 43 3.99 20.32 29.09
C GLY A 43 4.82 21.01 28.00
N PRO A 44 4.24 21.98 27.29
CA PRO A 44 4.91 22.74 26.25
C PRO A 44 6.21 23.43 26.71
N GLU A 45 6.34 23.71 27.99
CA GLU A 45 7.54 24.32 28.62
C GLU A 45 8.80 23.46 28.52
N ARG A 46 8.67 22.18 28.20
CA ARG A 46 9.80 21.24 28.00
C ARG A 46 10.17 21.03 26.55
N TRP A 47 9.48 21.68 25.63
CA TRP A 47 9.77 21.53 24.23
C TRP A 47 10.96 22.42 23.81
N LEU A 48 11.85 21.85 22.99
CA LEU A 48 12.97 22.55 22.37
C LEU A 48 12.55 23.33 21.12
N SER A 49 11.30 23.20 20.69
CA SER A 49 10.72 23.94 19.58
C SER A 49 9.25 24.24 19.88
N HIS A 50 8.74 25.27 19.24
CA HIS A 50 7.34 25.69 19.39
C HIS A 50 6.77 25.98 18.01
N TYR A 51 6.10 24.99 17.44
CA TYR A 51 5.40 25.15 16.18
C TYR A 51 4.24 26.14 16.37
N HIS A 52 4.23 27.19 15.57
CA HIS A 52 3.12 28.12 15.46
C HIS A 52 2.75 28.29 14.01
N PHE A 53 1.48 28.00 13.69
CA PHE A 53 0.98 28.29 12.37
C PHE A 53 0.70 29.78 12.23
N HIS A 54 1.32 30.40 11.24
CA HIS A 54 1.02 31.75 10.81
C HIS A 54 0.81 31.72 9.31
N PRO A 55 -0.41 31.98 8.83
CA PRO A 55 -0.64 32.19 7.41
C PRO A 55 0.34 33.23 6.88
N ARG A 56 1.03 32.91 5.82
CA ARG A 56 2.05 33.77 5.22
C ARG A 56 1.69 34.05 3.77
N PRO A 57 2.03 35.25 3.24
CA PRO A 57 1.85 35.52 1.83
C PRO A 57 2.69 34.52 1.02
N ILE A 58 2.13 34.05 -0.09
CA ILE A 58 2.83 33.21 -1.04
C ILE A 58 3.41 34.13 -2.09
N GLU A 59 4.73 34.20 -2.10
CA GLU A 59 5.49 34.98 -3.06
C GLU A 59 6.04 34.06 -4.15
N PHE A 60 6.22 34.64 -5.35
CA PHE A 60 6.68 33.89 -6.50
C PHE A 60 7.98 34.51 -7.01
N THR A 61 8.90 33.64 -7.42
CA THR A 61 10.12 34.06 -8.10
C THR A 61 9.80 34.67 -9.47
N ALA A 62 10.79 35.27 -10.11
CA ALA A 62 10.63 35.82 -11.47
C ALA A 62 10.29 34.72 -12.49
N GLU A 63 10.68 33.47 -12.21
CA GLU A 63 10.39 32.28 -12.99
C GLU A 63 9.00 31.70 -12.70
N GLY A 64 8.31 32.23 -11.65
CA GLY A 64 6.97 31.82 -11.26
C GLY A 64 6.92 30.60 -10.34
N GLU A 65 8.02 30.21 -9.76
CA GLU A 65 8.06 29.20 -8.70
C GLU A 65 7.73 29.85 -7.34
N VAL A 66 7.20 29.07 -6.41
CA VAL A 66 6.96 29.54 -5.05
C VAL A 66 8.29 29.86 -4.38
N GLU A 67 8.44 31.09 -3.90
CA GLU A 67 9.62 31.45 -3.13
C GLU A 67 9.69 30.60 -1.84
N GLY A 68 10.80 29.91 -1.65
CA GLY A 68 10.96 28.94 -0.55
C GLY A 68 10.48 27.52 -0.85
N GLY A 69 9.88 27.25 -2.03
CA GLY A 69 9.51 25.93 -2.50
C GLY A 69 8.24 25.35 -1.86
N LEU A 70 7.97 24.06 -2.12
CA LEU A 70 6.72 23.43 -1.67
C LEU A 70 6.61 23.25 -0.15
N SER A 71 7.71 23.10 0.57
CA SER A 71 7.68 23.06 2.04
C SER A 71 7.29 24.41 2.66
N TRP A 72 7.68 25.52 2.01
CA TRP A 72 7.21 26.85 2.40
C TRP A 72 5.71 26.97 2.19
N LEU A 73 5.21 26.58 1.01
CA LEU A 73 3.78 26.56 0.72
C LEU A 73 3.00 25.72 1.73
N LEU A 74 3.50 24.51 2.04
CA LEU A 74 2.91 23.63 3.06
C LEU A 74 2.79 24.37 4.40
N GLY A 75 3.89 24.93 4.90
CA GLY A 75 3.93 25.60 6.20
C GLY A 75 3.16 26.91 6.24
N ALA A 76 2.96 27.58 5.09
CA ALA A 76 2.19 28.81 4.98
C ALA A 76 0.67 28.59 4.84
N THR A 77 0.24 27.40 4.40
CA THR A 77 -1.16 27.14 4.06
C THR A 77 -1.84 26.12 4.95
N ILE A 78 -1.10 25.20 5.58
CA ILE A 78 -1.67 24.09 6.35
C ILE A 78 -1.17 24.13 7.80
N ASP A 79 -2.10 24.31 8.74
CA ASP A 79 -1.80 24.24 10.17
C ASP A 79 -1.62 22.76 10.59
N LEU A 80 -0.44 22.43 11.10
CA LEU A 80 -0.10 21.10 11.58
C LEU A 80 -0.25 20.95 13.11
N SER A 81 -0.72 21.96 13.83
CA SER A 81 -0.82 21.92 15.29
C SER A 81 -1.76 20.83 15.81
N PHE A 82 -2.74 20.39 15.00
CA PHE A 82 -3.61 19.25 15.32
C PHE A 82 -2.83 17.95 15.57
N THR A 83 -1.62 17.81 15.00
CA THR A 83 -0.80 16.61 15.16
C THR A 83 -0.27 16.43 16.59
N ARG A 84 -0.22 17.50 17.38
CA ARG A 84 0.11 17.40 18.81
C ARG A 84 -0.81 16.42 19.54
N ALA A 85 -2.11 16.54 19.30
CA ALA A 85 -3.10 15.66 19.90
C ALA A 85 -2.95 14.20 19.41
N LEU A 86 -2.73 14.00 18.10
CA LEU A 86 -2.53 12.68 17.52
C LEU A 86 -1.27 11.98 18.03
N PHE A 87 -0.20 12.73 18.30
CA PHE A 87 1.08 12.16 18.71
C PHE A 87 1.28 12.12 20.23
N ALA A 88 0.39 12.75 21.01
CA ALA A 88 0.44 12.75 22.46
C ALA A 88 0.57 11.36 23.09
N PRO A 89 -0.17 10.32 22.65
CA PRO A 89 -0.07 8.97 23.23
C PRO A 89 1.33 8.33 23.11
N TYR A 90 2.13 8.81 22.17
CA TYR A 90 3.46 8.28 21.88
C TYR A 90 4.60 9.08 22.54
N SER A 91 4.25 10.17 23.24
CA SER A 91 5.21 10.97 24.00
C SER A 91 5.56 10.26 25.31
N SER A 92 6.84 10.27 25.69
CA SER A 92 7.27 9.69 26.96
C SER A 92 6.93 10.62 28.12
N LYS A 93 6.45 10.07 29.24
CA LYS A 93 6.30 10.80 30.51
C LYS A 93 7.63 11.07 31.19
N GLU A 94 8.62 10.22 30.91
CA GLU A 94 9.96 10.27 31.50
C GLU A 94 11.00 10.69 30.44
N GLY A 95 12.07 11.31 30.86
CA GLY A 95 13.19 11.72 30.01
C GLY A 95 13.34 13.25 29.88
N GLY A 96 14.38 13.66 29.16
CA GLY A 96 14.78 15.05 28.95
C GLY A 96 13.83 15.88 28.07
N HIS A 97 14.35 16.99 27.58
CA HIS A 97 13.63 17.82 26.60
C HIS A 97 13.31 17.06 25.32
N CYS A 98 12.27 17.46 24.62
CA CYS A 98 11.86 16.92 23.33
C CYS A 98 11.41 18.06 22.42
N TYR A 99 11.38 17.81 21.14
CA TYR A 99 10.81 18.74 20.17
C TYR A 99 9.28 18.68 20.19
N ASP A 100 8.64 19.80 19.88
CA ASP A 100 7.20 19.84 19.62
C ASP A 100 6.84 18.79 18.55
N PRO A 101 5.86 17.92 18.79
CA PRO A 101 5.44 16.93 17.81
C PRO A 101 5.07 17.51 16.44
N ALA A 102 4.44 18.70 16.41
CA ALA A 102 4.09 19.38 15.17
C ALA A 102 5.35 19.88 14.42
N SER A 103 6.38 20.37 15.13
CA SER A 103 7.67 20.70 14.54
C SER A 103 8.34 19.48 13.90
N SER A 104 8.41 18.38 14.65
CA SER A 104 9.02 17.14 14.17
C SER A 104 8.28 16.56 12.95
N PHE A 105 6.96 16.63 12.95
CA PHE A 105 6.15 16.18 11.82
C PHE A 105 6.31 17.08 10.60
N PHE A 106 6.34 18.40 10.80
CA PHE A 106 6.64 19.32 9.69
C PHE A 106 7.99 19.01 9.04
N LEU A 107 9.05 18.81 9.84
CA LEU A 107 10.38 18.48 9.30
C LEU A 107 10.39 17.14 8.56
N GLU A 108 9.68 16.14 9.08
CA GLU A 108 9.50 14.86 8.42
C GLU A 108 8.82 15.01 7.04
N LEU A 109 7.78 15.82 6.96
CA LEU A 109 7.09 16.11 5.69
C LEU A 109 7.95 16.95 4.75
N ALA A 110 8.55 18.03 5.25
CA ALA A 110 9.38 18.94 4.46
C ALA A 110 10.55 18.21 3.79
N SER A 111 11.21 17.31 4.51
CA SER A 111 12.30 16.52 3.95
C SER A 111 11.88 15.71 2.72
N ARG A 112 10.64 15.18 2.69
CA ARG A 112 10.10 14.38 1.58
C ARG A 112 9.50 15.25 0.49
N VAL A 113 8.77 16.29 0.88
CA VAL A 113 8.17 17.24 -0.07
C VAL A 113 9.25 17.93 -0.90
N ASP A 114 10.38 18.26 -0.30
CA ASP A 114 11.53 18.88 -0.98
C ASP A 114 12.55 17.83 -1.49
N ARG A 115 12.19 16.54 -1.49
CA ARG A 115 12.91 15.44 -2.15
C ARG A 115 14.32 15.17 -1.59
N TYR A 116 14.51 15.28 -0.29
CA TYR A 116 15.77 14.83 0.31
C TYR A 116 15.87 13.31 0.29
N SER A 117 16.98 12.80 -0.23
CA SER A 117 17.25 11.36 -0.34
C SER A 117 17.51 10.69 1.00
N ASP A 118 18.02 11.43 1.97
CA ASP A 118 18.31 10.95 3.31
C ASP A 118 18.28 12.09 4.35
N TYR A 119 18.19 11.68 5.63
CA TYR A 119 18.14 12.65 6.74
C TYR A 119 19.48 13.30 7.05
N ALA A 120 20.60 12.66 6.76
CA ALA A 120 21.91 13.24 6.99
C ALA A 120 22.06 14.52 6.17
N HIS A 121 21.67 14.46 4.91
CA HIS A 121 21.67 15.61 4.03
C HIS A 121 20.66 16.67 4.50
N PHE A 122 19.41 16.27 4.79
CA PHE A 122 18.40 17.20 5.31
C PHE A 122 18.83 17.90 6.61
N CYS A 123 19.36 17.15 7.59
CA CYS A 123 19.82 17.70 8.85
C CYS A 123 21.08 18.59 8.67
N THR A 124 21.90 18.30 7.67
CA THR A 124 23.04 19.16 7.32
C THR A 124 22.55 20.50 6.80
N ASP A 125 21.62 20.50 5.86
CA ASP A 125 21.02 21.74 5.33
C ASP A 125 20.21 22.48 6.39
N LEU A 126 19.49 21.77 7.26
CA LEU A 126 18.73 22.35 8.37
C LEU A 126 19.62 23.19 9.32
N ARG A 127 20.91 22.79 9.49
CA ARG A 127 21.89 23.53 10.31
C ARG A 127 22.51 24.71 9.59
N GLN A 128 22.51 24.74 8.26
CA GLN A 128 23.05 25.86 7.50
C GLN A 128 22.21 27.13 7.69
N GLN A 129 22.91 28.28 7.76
CA GLN A 129 22.23 29.54 8.07
C GLN A 129 21.20 29.92 6.99
N ASP A 130 21.58 29.83 5.74
CA ASP A 130 20.71 30.25 4.63
C ASP A 130 19.70 29.16 4.24
N LYS A 131 20.16 27.95 3.91
CA LYS A 131 19.30 26.87 3.45
C LYS A 131 18.32 26.37 4.51
N GLY A 132 18.77 26.26 5.75
CA GLY A 132 17.96 25.76 6.86
C GLY A 132 17.00 26.77 7.46
N ARG A 133 17.19 28.07 7.19
CA ARG A 133 16.44 29.16 7.83
C ARG A 133 14.93 28.94 7.71
N ARG A 134 14.43 28.70 6.50
CA ARG A 134 13.00 28.51 6.25
C ARG A 134 12.39 27.35 7.01
N TYR A 135 13.11 26.20 7.07
CA TYR A 135 12.62 25.02 7.80
C TYR A 135 12.59 25.29 9.31
N ARG A 136 13.64 25.94 9.84
CA ARG A 136 13.68 26.31 11.27
C ARG A 136 12.57 27.27 11.64
N GLU A 137 12.33 28.26 10.81
CA GLU A 137 11.29 29.27 11.01
C GLU A 137 9.90 28.65 11.00
N LEU A 138 9.58 27.81 9.99
CA LEU A 138 8.29 27.13 9.88
C LEU A 138 8.10 26.07 10.97
N ALA A 139 9.15 25.40 11.40
CA ALA A 139 9.10 24.41 12.47
C ALA A 139 9.15 25.03 13.88
N GLY A 140 9.34 26.34 14.01
CA GLY A 140 9.46 26.99 15.30
C GLY A 140 10.71 26.56 16.09
N LEU A 141 11.84 26.35 15.39
CA LEU A 141 13.13 26.00 15.99
C LEU A 141 13.92 27.28 16.33
N HIS A 142 14.17 27.52 17.61
CA HIS A 142 14.86 28.73 18.06
C HIS A 142 16.24 28.41 18.64
N GLU A 143 16.32 27.51 19.63
CA GLU A 143 17.54 27.27 20.41
C GLU A 143 18.23 25.96 20.02
N ALA A 144 17.47 24.94 19.63
CA ALA A 144 17.97 23.62 19.31
C ALA A 144 17.54 23.20 17.89
N ILE A 145 18.45 22.56 17.19
CA ILE A 145 18.21 22.03 15.84
C ILE A 145 18.30 20.50 15.90
N PRO A 146 17.24 19.76 15.52
CA PRO A 146 17.26 18.31 15.58
C PRO A 146 18.30 17.70 14.65
N GLY A 147 18.89 16.61 15.10
CA GLY A 147 19.74 15.74 14.30
C GLY A 147 19.00 14.55 13.75
N GLU A 148 19.72 13.66 13.06
CA GLU A 148 19.18 12.42 12.52
C GLU A 148 18.59 11.52 13.61
N ASP A 149 19.24 11.46 14.78
CA ASP A 149 18.79 10.64 15.90
C ASP A 149 17.46 11.14 16.48
N ASP A 150 17.24 12.46 16.50
CA ASP A 150 15.99 13.06 16.99
C ASP A 150 14.84 12.72 16.05
N LEU A 151 15.01 12.86 14.73
CA LEU A 151 14.02 12.48 13.74
C LEU A 151 13.78 10.96 13.74
N SER A 152 14.84 10.17 13.88
CA SER A 152 14.73 8.72 14.04
C SER A 152 14.02 8.33 15.34
N TYR A 153 14.25 9.07 16.42
CA TYR A 153 13.55 8.88 17.68
C TYR A 153 12.06 9.19 17.55
N PHE A 154 11.71 10.32 16.92
CA PHE A 154 10.32 10.68 16.62
C PHE A 154 9.60 9.54 15.88
N ARG A 155 10.18 9.03 14.79
CA ARG A 155 9.60 7.92 14.02
C ARG A 155 9.39 6.64 14.84
N ARG A 156 10.33 6.31 15.71
CA ARG A 156 10.23 5.11 16.55
C ARG A 156 9.15 5.24 17.62
N ARG A 157 8.89 6.46 18.05
CA ARG A 157 7.93 6.77 19.12
C ARG A 157 6.52 6.95 18.57
N VAL A 158 6.38 7.65 17.45
CA VAL A 158 5.07 7.85 16.80
C VAL A 158 4.61 6.56 16.17
N GLY A 159 3.40 6.13 16.48
CA GLY A 159 2.78 4.96 15.88
C GLY A 159 2.30 5.23 14.45
N VAL A 160 2.23 4.19 13.63
CA VAL A 160 1.70 4.30 12.27
C VAL A 160 0.24 4.77 12.28
N GLU A 161 -0.52 4.38 13.28
CA GLU A 161 -1.93 4.74 13.46
C GLU A 161 -2.12 6.26 13.57
N ALA A 162 -1.19 6.95 14.21
CA ALA A 162 -1.21 8.41 14.29
C ALA A 162 -0.93 9.08 12.95
N ILE A 163 -0.04 8.51 12.13
CA ILE A 163 0.21 8.99 10.75
C ILE A 163 -1.00 8.70 9.85
N GLU A 164 -1.62 7.52 9.97
CA GLU A 164 -2.86 7.18 9.26
C GLU A 164 -4.01 8.13 9.66
N ALA A 165 -4.09 8.55 10.93
CA ALA A 165 -5.04 9.55 11.38
C ALA A 165 -4.75 10.94 10.78
N ALA A 166 -3.48 11.35 10.73
CA ALA A 166 -3.09 12.59 10.05
C ALA A 166 -3.44 12.56 8.56
N LEU A 167 -3.21 11.43 7.88
CA LEU A 167 -3.65 11.23 6.48
C LEU A 167 -5.16 11.45 6.35
N SER A 168 -5.95 10.93 7.31
CA SER A 168 -7.42 11.07 7.29
C SER A 168 -7.85 12.54 7.40
N VAL A 169 -7.14 13.35 8.20
CA VAL A 169 -7.38 14.80 8.30
C VAL A 169 -7.12 15.49 6.95
N PHE A 170 -5.99 15.21 6.31
CA PHE A 170 -5.66 15.80 5.01
C PHE A 170 -6.62 15.35 3.90
N VAL A 171 -7.01 14.07 3.88
CA VAL A 171 -8.04 13.58 2.95
C VAL A 171 -9.37 14.30 3.19
N GLY A 172 -9.76 14.52 4.45
CA GLY A 172 -10.94 15.29 4.83
C GLY A 172 -10.89 16.72 4.30
N LEU A 173 -9.76 17.40 4.50
CA LEU A 173 -9.51 18.74 4.00
C LEU A 173 -9.67 18.83 2.48
N PHE A 174 -8.95 18.00 1.72
CA PHE A 174 -9.02 18.02 0.25
C PHE A 174 -10.36 17.56 -0.31
N ARG A 175 -11.13 16.78 0.45
CA ARG A 175 -12.52 16.48 0.10
C ARG A 175 -13.42 17.69 0.28
N ALA A 176 -13.25 18.48 1.32
CA ALA A 176 -14.02 19.71 1.54
C ALA A 176 -13.85 20.70 0.37
N PHE A 177 -12.67 20.70 -0.24
CA PHE A 177 -12.33 21.52 -1.42
C PHE A 177 -12.59 20.84 -2.77
N GLY A 178 -13.21 19.65 -2.78
CA GLY A 178 -13.57 18.97 -4.02
C GLY A 178 -12.40 18.33 -4.79
N LEU A 179 -11.17 18.37 -4.26
CA LEU A 179 -10.01 17.73 -4.91
C LEU A 179 -10.06 16.19 -4.81
N ILE A 180 -10.74 15.68 -3.81
CA ILE A 180 -10.98 14.26 -3.60
C ILE A 180 -12.47 14.02 -3.66
N THR A 181 -12.97 13.46 -4.76
CA THR A 181 -14.38 13.18 -4.96
C THR A 181 -14.82 11.87 -4.28
N GLY A 182 -13.93 10.89 -4.23
CA GLY A 182 -14.22 9.54 -3.75
C GLY A 182 -15.12 8.72 -4.67
N GLU A 183 -15.36 9.14 -5.90
CA GLU A 183 -16.23 8.46 -6.86
C GLU A 183 -15.52 7.34 -7.60
N LEU A 184 -14.24 7.55 -7.92
CA LEU A 184 -13.42 6.60 -8.65
C LEU A 184 -12.13 6.34 -7.86
N LEU A 185 -11.96 5.11 -7.40
CA LEU A 185 -10.84 4.67 -6.60
C LEU A 185 -10.09 3.55 -7.31
N ALA A 186 -8.77 3.66 -7.43
CA ALA A 186 -7.91 2.59 -7.90
C ALA A 186 -7.06 2.07 -6.75
N THR A 187 -7.04 0.76 -6.54
CA THR A 187 -6.18 0.11 -5.53
C THR A 187 -5.22 -0.85 -6.22
N ASP A 188 -3.97 -0.77 -5.81
CA ASP A 188 -2.89 -1.58 -6.35
C ASP A 188 -1.86 -1.89 -5.27
N GLY A 189 -1.12 -2.98 -5.46
CA GLY A 189 -0.03 -3.40 -4.60
C GLY A 189 1.33 -3.23 -5.27
N GLN A 190 2.32 -2.87 -4.47
CA GLN A 190 3.70 -2.75 -4.91
C GLN A 190 4.62 -3.53 -3.98
N LEU A 191 5.47 -4.38 -4.54
CA LEU A 191 6.51 -5.06 -3.78
C LEU A 191 7.71 -4.14 -3.59
N GLU A 192 8.16 -4.02 -2.34
CA GLU A 192 9.30 -3.19 -1.96
C GLU A 192 10.34 -4.02 -1.21
N PRO A 193 11.63 -3.92 -1.61
CA PRO A 193 12.69 -4.69 -0.98
C PRO A 193 12.98 -4.19 0.44
N SER A 194 13.16 -5.10 1.38
CA SER A 194 13.70 -4.79 2.70
C SER A 194 15.20 -4.51 2.63
N CYS A 195 15.66 -3.53 3.41
CA CYS A 195 17.09 -3.26 3.59
C CYS A 195 17.75 -4.35 4.46
N SER A 196 17.44 -5.61 4.18
CA SER A 196 17.92 -6.75 4.93
C SER A 196 19.32 -7.17 4.50
N ARG A 197 20.19 -7.41 5.47
CA ARG A 197 21.48 -8.06 5.25
C ARG A 197 21.33 -9.54 5.56
N PHE A 198 21.88 -10.37 4.68
CA PHE A 198 21.85 -11.82 4.85
C PHE A 198 23.20 -12.31 5.36
N LYS A 199 23.18 -13.08 6.46
CA LYS A 199 24.34 -13.74 7.01
C LYS A 199 24.14 -15.26 6.93
N GLY A 200 25.12 -16.01 6.45
CA GLY A 200 24.98 -17.46 6.30
C GLY A 200 26.31 -18.17 6.20
N CYS A 201 26.26 -19.49 6.27
CA CYS A 201 27.38 -20.37 6.14
C CYS A 201 27.83 -20.51 4.67
N ALA A 202 29.13 -20.52 4.43
CA ALA A 202 29.72 -20.69 3.11
C ALA A 202 29.85 -22.15 2.66
N TYR A 203 29.54 -23.11 3.56
CA TYR A 203 29.79 -24.55 3.36
C TYR A 203 28.50 -25.32 3.07
N PHE A 204 27.59 -24.73 2.34
CA PHE A 204 26.32 -25.35 1.99
C PHE A 204 26.52 -26.63 1.17
N SER A 205 25.83 -27.70 1.55
CA SER A 205 25.73 -28.92 0.78
C SER A 205 24.27 -29.34 0.53
N PRO A 206 23.98 -30.18 -0.50
CA PRO A 206 22.64 -30.70 -0.72
C PRO A 206 22.04 -31.44 0.48
N ALA A 207 22.87 -32.08 1.31
CA ALA A 207 22.46 -32.77 2.53
C ALA A 207 21.88 -31.80 3.59
N CYS A 208 22.23 -30.51 3.56
CA CYS A 208 21.67 -29.51 4.46
C CYS A 208 20.21 -29.14 4.15
N ARG A 209 19.68 -29.54 3.00
CA ARG A 209 18.36 -29.10 2.52
C ARG A 209 17.18 -29.73 3.24
N GLN A 210 17.36 -30.93 3.81
CA GLN A 210 16.27 -31.76 4.29
C GLN A 210 16.53 -32.36 5.68
N LEU A 211 17.31 -31.69 6.51
CA LEU A 211 17.52 -32.17 7.86
C LEU A 211 16.24 -32.04 8.68
N PRO A 212 15.70 -33.17 9.20
CA PRO A 212 14.62 -33.10 10.17
C PRO A 212 15.11 -32.40 11.44
N LEU A 213 14.22 -31.66 12.10
CA LEU A 213 14.46 -31.20 13.46
C LEU A 213 14.17 -32.38 14.40
N ASP A 214 15.13 -32.72 15.24
CA ASP A 214 14.87 -33.61 16.36
C ASP A 214 14.17 -32.87 17.51
N ASP A 215 13.76 -33.58 18.55
CA ASP A 215 13.04 -33.00 19.68
C ASP A 215 13.93 -32.01 20.45
N ALA A 216 15.22 -32.23 20.52
CA ALA A 216 16.16 -31.32 21.18
C ALA A 216 16.25 -29.98 20.43
N ASP A 217 16.31 -30.01 19.12
CA ASP A 217 16.30 -28.83 18.26
C ASP A 217 14.97 -28.06 18.41
N ARG A 218 13.86 -28.76 18.41
CA ARG A 218 12.51 -28.19 18.57
C ARG A 218 12.37 -27.48 19.91
N HIS A 219 12.74 -28.15 21.00
CA HIS A 219 12.73 -27.58 22.34
C HIS A 219 13.64 -26.35 22.46
N ALA A 220 14.82 -26.38 21.80
CA ALA A 220 15.72 -25.24 21.77
C ALA A 220 15.09 -24.03 21.07
N LEU A 221 14.42 -24.23 19.94
CA LEU A 221 13.72 -23.18 19.22
C LEU A 221 12.50 -22.64 19.98
N GLY A 222 11.74 -23.54 20.64
CA GLY A 222 10.63 -23.14 21.51
C GLY A 222 11.08 -22.24 22.66
N ARG A 223 12.19 -22.58 23.32
CA ARG A 223 12.76 -21.73 24.38
C ARG A 223 13.25 -20.38 23.87
N GLN A 224 13.83 -20.34 22.67
CA GLN A 224 14.24 -19.07 22.06
C GLN A 224 13.04 -18.15 21.78
N LEU A 225 11.94 -18.69 21.27
CA LEU A 225 10.70 -17.94 21.05
C LEU A 225 10.08 -17.46 22.37
N GLN A 226 10.02 -18.32 23.39
CA GLN A 226 9.51 -17.95 24.71
C GLN A 226 10.34 -16.84 25.37
N ALA A 227 11.65 -16.87 25.16
CA ALA A 227 12.56 -15.81 25.62
C ALA A 227 12.48 -14.52 24.79
N GLY A 228 11.57 -14.43 23.82
CA GLY A 228 11.41 -13.25 22.98
C GLY A 228 12.52 -13.08 21.94
N ALA A 229 13.19 -14.16 21.54
CA ALA A 229 14.24 -14.09 20.55
C ALA A 229 13.72 -13.53 19.22
N LYS A 230 14.40 -12.52 18.70
CA LYS A 230 14.07 -11.89 17.40
C LYS A 230 14.62 -12.69 16.21
N ARG A 231 15.41 -13.69 16.45
CA ARG A 231 15.89 -14.66 15.45
C ARG A 231 16.06 -16.02 16.12
N LEU A 232 15.73 -17.06 15.38
CA LEU A 232 15.86 -18.44 15.82
C LEU A 232 17.25 -18.95 15.43
N GLU A 233 17.94 -19.56 16.35
CA GLU A 233 19.29 -20.06 16.17
C GLU A 233 19.29 -21.59 16.29
N LEU A 234 19.78 -22.27 15.24
CA LEU A 234 19.90 -23.71 15.20
C LEU A 234 21.36 -24.11 14.95
N ARG A 235 21.91 -25.02 15.76
CA ARG A 235 23.25 -25.54 15.54
C ARG A 235 23.35 -26.32 14.25
N CYS A 236 24.44 -26.16 13.52
CA CYS A 236 24.76 -26.99 12.37
C CYS A 236 25.04 -28.43 12.85
N PRO A 237 24.31 -29.44 12.35
CA PRO A 237 24.49 -30.82 12.77
C PRO A 237 25.67 -31.54 12.09
N PHE A 238 26.45 -30.85 11.26
CA PHE A 238 27.61 -31.41 10.56
C PHE A 238 28.91 -31.00 11.24
N PRO A 239 29.56 -31.89 12.03
CA PRO A 239 30.78 -31.56 12.76
C PRO A 239 31.91 -31.03 11.88
N GLU A 240 32.08 -31.62 10.68
CA GLU A 240 33.11 -31.20 9.72
C GLU A 240 32.88 -29.78 9.19
N VAL A 241 31.62 -29.39 9.01
CA VAL A 241 31.23 -28.05 8.59
C VAL A 241 31.40 -27.07 9.75
N VAL A 242 31.03 -27.46 10.97
CA VAL A 242 31.23 -26.64 12.17
C VAL A 242 32.70 -26.33 12.35
N GLN A 243 33.60 -27.32 12.20
CA GLN A 243 35.04 -27.11 12.27
C GLN A 243 35.54 -26.12 11.22
N LYS A 244 35.07 -26.26 9.95
CA LYS A 244 35.44 -25.30 8.89
C LYS A 244 34.92 -23.91 9.17
N VAL A 245 33.73 -23.78 9.74
CA VAL A 245 33.11 -22.47 10.10
C VAL A 245 33.86 -21.85 11.28
N LEU A 246 34.22 -22.62 12.29
CA LEU A 246 34.96 -22.13 13.45
C LEU A 246 36.37 -21.57 13.08
N HIS A 247 36.98 -22.17 12.05
CA HIS A 247 38.30 -21.73 11.55
C HIS A 247 38.16 -20.73 10.38
N ALA A 248 36.94 -20.39 9.96
CA ALA A 248 36.76 -19.40 8.90
C ALA A 248 37.09 -17.99 9.38
N THR A 249 37.83 -17.27 8.55
CA THR A 249 38.17 -15.87 8.80
C THR A 249 37.50 -14.94 7.80
N THR A 250 37.30 -13.70 8.19
CA THR A 250 36.91 -12.62 7.28
C THR A 250 38.07 -12.26 6.36
N LYS A 251 37.81 -11.47 5.30
CA LYS A 251 38.87 -10.90 4.44
C LYS A 251 39.92 -10.11 5.24
N GLN A 252 39.59 -9.69 6.46
CA GLN A 252 40.47 -8.95 7.38
C GLN A 252 41.16 -9.87 8.43
N GLY A 253 41.09 -11.20 8.28
CA GLY A 253 41.70 -12.17 9.15
C GLY A 253 41.02 -12.40 10.51
N LYS A 254 39.86 -11.77 10.78
CA LYS A 254 39.09 -11.99 12.01
C LYS A 254 38.30 -13.30 11.96
N PRO A 255 38.19 -14.06 13.06
CA PRO A 255 37.31 -15.23 13.11
C PRO A 255 35.88 -14.87 12.73
N ARG A 256 35.25 -15.73 11.95
CA ARG A 256 33.80 -15.61 11.67
C ARG A 256 33.02 -16.31 12.76
N GLU A 257 32.00 -15.63 13.29
CA GLU A 257 31.03 -16.30 14.15
C GLU A 257 30.30 -17.40 13.38
N PRO A 258 30.07 -18.59 13.99
CA PRO A 258 29.26 -19.64 13.42
C PRO A 258 27.86 -19.10 13.09
N THR A 259 27.40 -19.35 11.89
CA THR A 259 26.12 -18.82 11.44
C THR A 259 25.02 -19.85 11.67
N MET A 260 23.90 -19.40 12.17
CA MET A 260 22.74 -20.18 12.52
C MET A 260 21.73 -20.23 11.39
N ALA A 261 20.98 -21.32 11.30
CA ALA A 261 19.93 -21.47 10.30
C ALA A 261 18.70 -20.64 10.69
N LEU A 262 18.13 -19.93 9.71
CA LEU A 262 16.76 -19.43 9.82
C LEU A 262 15.81 -20.55 9.45
N LEU A 263 14.81 -20.77 10.29
CA LEU A 263 13.72 -21.69 10.01
C LEU A 263 12.43 -20.92 9.79
N GLU A 264 11.73 -21.28 8.75
CA GLU A 264 10.35 -20.90 8.54
C GLU A 264 9.48 -22.00 9.14
N ILE A 265 8.67 -21.67 10.14
CA ILE A 265 7.88 -22.64 10.90
C ILE A 265 6.42 -22.22 10.83
N GLU A 266 5.60 -23.15 10.37
CA GLU A 266 4.16 -22.98 10.29
C GLU A 266 3.44 -24.11 11.01
N TYR A 267 2.33 -23.80 11.66
CA TYR A 267 1.42 -24.78 12.23
C TYR A 267 0.06 -24.68 11.55
N ALA A 268 -0.36 -25.78 10.95
CA ALA A 268 -1.69 -25.97 10.41
C ALA A 268 -2.45 -26.99 11.28
N PRO A 269 -3.48 -26.61 12.06
CA PRO A 269 -4.30 -27.54 12.81
C PRO A 269 -5.05 -28.48 11.86
N ALA A 270 -5.29 -29.72 12.28
CA ALA A 270 -6.05 -30.70 11.50
C ALA A 270 -7.51 -30.28 11.31
N ASP A 271 -8.07 -29.55 12.26
CA ASP A 271 -9.42 -28.98 12.20
C ASP A 271 -9.37 -27.45 12.19
N SER A 272 -9.83 -26.86 11.09
CA SER A 272 -9.88 -25.40 10.91
C SER A 272 -11.10 -24.74 11.55
N SER A 273 -12.00 -25.53 12.16
CA SER A 273 -13.27 -25.02 12.71
C SER A 273 -13.17 -24.43 14.12
N GLN A 274 -12.01 -24.47 14.77
CA GLN A 274 -11.81 -23.88 16.09
C GLN A 274 -11.00 -22.58 16.01
N PRO A 275 -11.63 -21.41 15.99
CA PRO A 275 -10.91 -20.13 15.88
C PRO A 275 -10.25 -19.64 17.16
N ASP A 276 -10.72 -20.07 18.33
CA ASP A 276 -10.31 -19.51 19.62
C ASP A 276 -9.59 -20.57 20.47
N GLY A 277 -8.28 -20.57 20.45
CA GLY A 277 -7.48 -21.44 21.31
C GLY A 277 -6.29 -22.09 20.61
N ARG A 278 -5.74 -21.48 19.55
CA ARG A 278 -4.53 -22.00 18.91
C ARG A 278 -3.37 -21.90 19.89
N PRO A 279 -2.71 -23.02 20.22
CA PRO A 279 -1.51 -22.99 21.04
C PRO A 279 -0.45 -22.11 20.37
N GLN A 280 0.31 -21.39 21.15
CA GLN A 280 1.40 -20.59 20.61
C GLN A 280 2.47 -21.49 20.00
N LEU A 281 3.07 -21.06 18.91
CA LEU A 281 4.11 -21.84 18.22
C LEU A 281 5.28 -22.20 19.14
N SER A 282 5.63 -21.31 20.09
CA SER A 282 6.64 -21.56 21.11
C SER A 282 6.29 -22.72 22.05
N GLU A 283 5.02 -22.88 22.40
CA GLU A 283 4.53 -23.99 23.20
C GLU A 283 4.56 -25.30 22.41
N LEU A 284 4.06 -25.29 21.18
CA LEU A 284 4.10 -26.46 20.29
C LEU A 284 5.51 -26.95 20.02
N LEU A 285 6.47 -26.07 19.83
CA LEU A 285 7.87 -26.43 19.60
C LEU A 285 8.54 -26.96 20.88
N SER A 286 7.97 -26.72 22.05
CA SER A 286 8.48 -27.23 23.33
C SER A 286 7.93 -28.60 23.69
N LEU A 287 6.94 -29.14 22.97
CA LEU A 287 6.37 -30.44 23.20
C LEU A 287 7.19 -31.54 22.50
N PRO A 288 7.34 -32.72 23.09
CA PRO A 288 7.81 -33.92 22.40
C PRO A 288 6.95 -34.26 21.18
N SER A 289 7.51 -34.95 20.20
CA SER A 289 6.82 -35.26 18.95
C SER A 289 5.56 -36.10 19.14
N ASP A 290 5.53 -36.94 20.16
CA ASP A 290 4.40 -37.82 20.52
C ASP A 290 3.28 -37.05 21.27
N GLN A 291 3.54 -35.86 21.76
CA GLN A 291 2.57 -35.01 22.48
C GLN A 291 2.05 -33.84 21.64
N LEU A 292 2.40 -33.78 20.37
CA LEU A 292 1.90 -32.72 19.50
C LEU A 292 0.39 -32.89 19.27
N PRO A 293 -0.38 -31.79 19.36
CA PRO A 293 -1.80 -31.85 19.03
C PRO A 293 -2.01 -32.25 17.56
N PRO A 294 -3.20 -32.81 17.24
CA PRO A 294 -3.52 -33.13 15.85
C PRO A 294 -3.37 -31.92 14.96
N GLY A 295 -2.42 -31.98 14.07
CA GLY A 295 -2.07 -30.90 13.17
C GLY A 295 -0.70 -31.13 12.53
N ARG A 296 -0.27 -30.20 11.71
CA ARG A 296 0.99 -30.29 11.00
C ARG A 296 1.87 -29.08 11.36
N ILE A 297 3.00 -29.33 12.02
CA ILE A 297 4.08 -28.37 12.09
C ILE A 297 4.96 -28.60 10.88
N THR A 298 5.08 -27.60 10.03
CA THR A 298 6.01 -27.58 8.91
C THR A 298 7.13 -26.61 9.22
N TRP A 299 8.34 -27.01 8.95
CA TRP A 299 9.49 -26.14 8.96
C TRP A 299 10.26 -26.29 7.66
N SER A 300 10.78 -25.21 7.18
CA SER A 300 11.66 -25.20 6.04
C SER A 300 12.92 -24.43 6.38
N ARG A 301 14.03 -24.92 5.90
CA ARG A 301 15.27 -24.14 5.87
C ARG A 301 15.31 -23.35 4.58
N LEU A 302 15.48 -22.06 4.68
CA LEU A 302 15.72 -21.24 3.50
C LEU A 302 17.06 -21.63 2.89
N THR A 303 17.02 -22.23 1.71
CA THR A 303 18.21 -22.75 1.01
C THR A 303 18.68 -21.85 -0.13
N LYS A 304 17.88 -20.82 -0.45
CA LYS A 304 18.20 -19.84 -1.48
C LYS A 304 17.90 -18.44 -0.97
N GLY A 305 18.73 -17.49 -1.33
CA GLY A 305 18.45 -16.08 -1.11
C GLY A 305 17.31 -15.56 -1.98
N PRO A 306 16.82 -14.34 -1.70
CA PRO A 306 15.71 -13.73 -2.44
C PRO A 306 15.99 -13.59 -3.94
N GLN A 307 17.27 -13.48 -4.31
CA GLN A 307 17.71 -13.35 -5.70
C GLN A 307 18.11 -14.71 -6.31
N GLY A 308 17.78 -15.82 -5.64
CA GLY A 308 18.05 -17.17 -6.11
C GLY A 308 19.46 -17.68 -5.87
N GLU A 309 20.34 -16.91 -5.18
CA GLU A 309 21.66 -17.34 -4.79
C GLU A 309 21.58 -18.52 -3.81
N LEU A 310 22.54 -19.43 -3.89
CA LEU A 310 22.68 -20.54 -2.93
C LEU A 310 23.29 -20.00 -1.63
N TRP A 311 22.61 -20.26 -0.53
CA TRP A 311 23.14 -19.98 0.80
C TRP A 311 24.07 -21.12 1.24
N GLY A 312 24.87 -20.88 2.26
CA GLY A 312 25.73 -21.89 2.84
C GLY A 312 24.95 -23.04 3.50
N CYS A 313 25.62 -23.92 4.21
CA CYS A 313 24.98 -25.08 4.88
C CYS A 313 23.94 -24.65 5.94
N CYS A 314 24.08 -23.47 6.52
CA CYS A 314 22.98 -22.76 7.16
C CYS A 314 22.45 -21.70 6.21
N PRO A 315 21.13 -21.53 6.09
CA PRO A 315 20.56 -20.44 5.32
C PRO A 315 21.12 -19.11 5.80
N LYS A 316 21.33 -18.19 4.88
CA LYS A 316 21.62 -16.82 5.27
C LYS A 316 20.45 -16.29 6.08
N VAL A 317 20.71 -15.90 7.31
CA VAL A 317 19.70 -15.32 8.19
C VAL A 317 19.47 -13.86 7.79
N PRO A 318 18.28 -13.47 7.36
CA PRO A 318 17.99 -12.07 7.10
C PRO A 318 18.01 -11.29 8.42
N SER A 319 18.48 -10.06 8.36
CA SER A 319 18.39 -9.15 9.52
C SER A 319 16.99 -8.60 9.75
N ASP A 320 16.09 -8.83 8.80
CA ASP A 320 14.67 -8.51 8.87
C ASP A 320 13.88 -9.83 8.86
N LEU A 321 13.38 -10.23 10.02
CA LEU A 321 12.69 -11.52 10.20
C LEU A 321 11.21 -11.46 9.82
N GLU A 322 10.65 -10.27 9.63
CA GLU A 322 9.23 -10.07 9.26
C GLU A 322 9.05 -9.99 7.74
N ALA A 323 10.11 -9.64 7.00
CA ALA A 323 10.08 -9.64 5.54
C ALA A 323 9.91 -11.05 4.97
N ARG A 324 9.24 -11.14 3.84
CA ARG A 324 9.01 -12.41 3.10
C ARG A 324 9.39 -12.26 1.64
N VAL A 325 9.45 -13.38 0.95
CA VAL A 325 9.68 -13.40 -0.51
C VAL A 325 8.35 -13.24 -1.22
N GLY A 326 8.21 -12.17 -1.97
CA GLY A 326 7.15 -11.97 -2.93
C GLY A 326 7.66 -12.22 -4.36
N TYR A 327 6.73 -12.37 -5.29
CA TYR A 327 7.02 -12.59 -6.70
C TYR A 327 6.35 -11.53 -7.53
N HIS A 328 7.13 -10.82 -8.32
CA HIS A 328 6.62 -9.96 -9.37
C HIS A 328 6.73 -10.70 -10.71
N ILE A 329 5.61 -10.84 -11.41
CA ILE A 329 5.55 -11.49 -12.72
C ILE A 329 5.58 -10.41 -13.78
N ASP A 330 6.53 -10.48 -14.70
CA ASP A 330 6.57 -9.57 -15.84
C ASP A 330 5.38 -9.85 -16.77
N ASN A 331 4.53 -8.86 -17.00
CA ASN A 331 3.37 -8.99 -17.87
C ASN A 331 3.74 -9.30 -19.34
N LYS A 332 4.98 -8.99 -19.77
CA LYS A 332 5.47 -9.27 -21.13
C LYS A 332 6.10 -10.66 -21.25
N ASP A 333 6.63 -11.19 -20.16
CA ASP A 333 7.23 -12.51 -20.10
C ASP A 333 6.84 -13.21 -18.77
N PRO A 334 5.76 -14.02 -18.79
CA PRO A 334 5.30 -14.74 -17.59
C PRO A 334 6.34 -15.70 -16.99
N HIS A 335 7.37 -16.08 -17.76
CA HIS A 335 8.47 -16.90 -17.27
C HIS A 335 9.52 -16.11 -16.51
N LYS A 336 9.51 -14.78 -16.66
CA LYS A 336 10.40 -13.87 -15.96
C LYS A 336 9.75 -13.44 -14.64
N GLN A 337 10.11 -14.14 -13.58
CA GLN A 337 9.68 -13.82 -12.22
C GLN A 337 10.81 -13.12 -11.47
N GLU A 338 10.55 -11.91 -11.02
CA GLU A 338 11.43 -11.23 -10.09
C GLU A 338 11.04 -11.60 -8.65
N ARG A 339 12.04 -11.96 -7.84
CA ARG A 339 11.86 -12.31 -6.43
C ARG A 339 12.30 -11.15 -5.56
N ILE A 340 11.38 -10.62 -4.77
CA ILE A 340 11.63 -9.51 -3.87
C ILE A 340 11.49 -10.01 -2.43
N PHE A 341 12.56 -9.91 -1.64
CA PHE A 341 12.51 -10.14 -0.21
C PHE A 341 12.18 -8.83 0.49
N GLY A 342 10.96 -8.69 0.98
CA GLY A 342 10.52 -7.42 1.52
C GLY A 342 9.05 -7.42 1.92
N TYR A 343 8.35 -6.39 1.48
CA TYR A 343 6.98 -6.08 1.86
C TYR A 343 6.12 -5.75 0.66
N LEU A 344 4.83 -6.04 0.79
CA LEU A 344 3.78 -5.59 -0.12
C LEU A 344 3.20 -4.29 0.43
N HIS A 345 3.29 -3.24 -0.36
CA HIS A 345 2.70 -1.94 -0.06
C HIS A 345 1.44 -1.74 -0.91
N GLN A 346 0.27 -1.83 -0.29
CA GLN A 346 -1.02 -1.66 -0.95
C GLN A 346 -1.50 -0.22 -0.78
N LYS A 347 -1.90 0.42 -1.88
CA LYS A 347 -2.29 1.83 -1.92
C LYS A 347 -3.59 2.04 -2.68
N THR A 348 -4.44 2.92 -2.17
CA THR A 348 -5.62 3.42 -2.87
C THR A 348 -5.41 4.85 -3.34
N THR A 349 -5.69 5.09 -4.61
CA THR A 349 -5.62 6.39 -5.28
C THR A 349 -7.03 6.86 -5.65
N ASN A 350 -7.39 8.07 -5.25
CA ASN A 350 -8.57 8.76 -5.75
C ASN A 350 -8.26 9.39 -7.10
N ILE A 351 -9.17 9.23 -8.05
CA ILE A 351 -9.05 9.74 -9.41
C ILE A 351 -10.17 10.76 -9.63
N ALA A 352 -9.80 12.03 -9.71
CA ALA A 352 -10.69 13.12 -10.08
C ALA A 352 -10.51 13.40 -11.59
N ILE A 353 -11.30 12.72 -12.42
CA ILE A 353 -11.15 12.76 -13.89
C ILE A 353 -11.26 14.19 -14.42
N GLU A 354 -12.24 14.94 -13.93
CA GLU A 354 -12.51 16.32 -14.38
C GLU A 354 -11.35 17.27 -14.06
N LEU A 355 -10.62 16.99 -12.99
CA LEU A 355 -9.45 17.78 -12.57
C LEU A 355 -8.14 17.26 -13.17
N GLY A 356 -8.15 16.08 -13.79
CA GLY A 356 -6.92 15.40 -14.18
C GLY A 356 -6.01 15.06 -12.98
N LEU A 357 -6.58 14.94 -11.78
CA LEU A 357 -5.85 14.82 -10.53
C LEU A 357 -5.96 13.42 -9.93
N GLU A 358 -4.81 12.88 -9.56
CA GLU A 358 -4.66 11.57 -8.93
C GLU A 358 -3.99 11.74 -7.57
N LEU A 359 -4.70 11.38 -6.50
CA LEU A 359 -4.25 11.58 -5.13
C LEU A 359 -4.28 10.26 -4.35
N PRO A 360 -3.17 9.83 -3.73
CA PRO A 360 -3.17 8.68 -2.85
C PRO A 360 -3.92 9.02 -1.56
N VAL A 361 -4.86 8.16 -1.18
CA VAL A 361 -5.79 8.42 -0.06
C VAL A 361 -5.75 7.36 1.03
N GLY A 362 -5.00 6.31 0.84
CA GLY A 362 -4.87 5.25 1.83
C GLY A 362 -3.75 4.28 1.51
N THR A 363 -3.18 3.68 2.55
CA THR A 363 -2.08 2.75 2.42
C THR A 363 -2.15 1.66 3.48
N SER A 364 -1.62 0.47 3.14
CA SER A 364 -1.38 -0.64 4.06
C SER A 364 -0.14 -1.41 3.64
N THR A 365 0.57 -1.98 4.61
CA THR A 365 1.78 -2.74 4.34
C THR A 365 1.68 -4.12 4.95
N TYR A 366 2.06 -5.13 4.19
CA TYR A 366 2.03 -6.55 4.56
C TYR A 366 3.39 -7.19 4.21
N PRO A 367 3.72 -8.38 4.75
CA PRO A 367 4.84 -9.15 4.21
C PRO A 367 4.66 -9.44 2.72
N ALA A 368 5.76 -9.48 1.94
CA ALA A 368 5.69 -9.55 0.48
C ALA A 368 4.99 -10.81 -0.08
N ASN A 369 4.85 -11.88 0.72
CA ASN A 369 4.10 -13.08 0.33
C ASN A 369 2.58 -12.97 0.58
N ALA A 370 2.10 -11.84 1.08
CA ALA A 370 0.68 -11.63 1.30
C ALA A 370 -0.07 -11.51 -0.04
N SER A 371 -1.28 -12.05 -0.09
CA SER A 371 -2.16 -11.90 -1.25
C SER A 371 -2.84 -10.54 -1.22
N GLU A 372 -2.64 -9.73 -2.25
CA GLU A 372 -3.27 -8.41 -2.38
C GLU A 372 -4.79 -8.49 -2.30
N GLY A 373 -5.36 -9.43 -3.05
CA GLY A 373 -6.82 -9.60 -3.11
C GLY A 373 -7.44 -9.99 -1.78
N SER A 374 -6.79 -10.85 -0.99
CA SER A 374 -7.33 -11.26 0.33
C SER A 374 -7.24 -10.16 1.39
N HIS A 375 -6.31 -9.21 1.24
CA HIS A 375 -6.17 -8.07 2.15
C HIS A 375 -6.96 -6.83 1.71
N TYR A 376 -7.59 -6.85 0.54
CA TYR A 376 -8.28 -5.71 -0.03
C TYR A 376 -9.34 -5.11 0.88
N GLN A 377 -10.20 -5.94 1.48
CA GLN A 377 -11.27 -5.44 2.34
C GLN A 377 -10.74 -4.77 3.61
N ALA A 378 -9.73 -5.36 4.24
CA ALA A 378 -9.07 -4.81 5.41
C ALA A 378 -8.35 -3.49 5.08
N HIS A 379 -7.71 -3.42 3.92
CA HIS A 379 -7.11 -2.20 3.41
C HIS A 379 -8.17 -1.13 3.14
N ARG A 380 -9.23 -1.47 2.39
CA ARG A 380 -10.28 -0.53 2.00
C ARG A 380 -11.03 0.05 3.21
N ALA A 381 -11.19 -0.73 4.28
CA ALA A 381 -11.79 -0.27 5.52
C ALA A 381 -10.98 0.83 6.23
N LYS A 382 -9.68 0.92 5.97
CA LYS A 382 -8.79 1.97 6.51
C LYS A 382 -8.73 3.22 5.65
N VAL A 383 -9.15 3.14 4.39
CA VAL A 383 -9.16 4.30 3.49
C VAL A 383 -10.20 5.31 3.99
N PRO A 384 -9.82 6.56 4.31
CA PRO A 384 -10.71 7.55 4.92
C PRO A 384 -11.67 8.20 3.91
N ILE A 385 -12.20 7.39 3.00
CA ILE A 385 -13.23 7.78 2.04
C ILE A 385 -14.47 6.95 2.33
N PRO A 386 -15.59 7.59 2.72
CA PRO A 386 -16.83 6.90 2.97
C PRO A 386 -17.29 6.10 1.75
N PHE A 387 -17.91 4.96 2.01
CA PHE A 387 -18.57 4.21 0.97
C PHE A 387 -19.80 4.99 0.44
N ARG A 388 -19.94 5.02 -0.86
CA ARG A 388 -21.08 5.65 -1.56
C ARG A 388 -21.68 4.68 -2.54
N ALA A 389 -23.00 4.78 -2.72
CA ALA A 389 -23.66 4.10 -3.83
C ALA A 389 -23.03 4.56 -5.16
N GLN A 390 -22.85 3.61 -6.08
CA GLN A 390 -22.24 3.80 -7.40
C GLN A 390 -20.75 4.22 -7.40
N GLN A 391 -20.08 4.21 -6.24
CA GLN A 391 -18.64 4.38 -6.20
C GLN A 391 -17.95 3.29 -7.04
N VAL A 392 -17.07 3.67 -7.93
CA VAL A 392 -16.34 2.76 -8.81
C VAL A 392 -15.01 2.38 -8.16
N GLU A 393 -14.77 1.08 -7.99
CA GLU A 393 -13.52 0.55 -7.43
C GLU A 393 -12.77 -0.26 -8.49
N LEU A 394 -11.57 0.22 -8.87
CA LEU A 394 -10.72 -0.32 -9.92
C LEU A 394 -9.59 -1.13 -9.27
N VAL A 395 -9.49 -2.39 -9.62
CA VAL A 395 -8.41 -3.26 -9.15
C VAL A 395 -7.99 -4.24 -10.25
N ASP A 396 -6.79 -4.76 -10.14
CA ASP A 396 -6.26 -5.70 -11.13
C ASP A 396 -6.79 -7.13 -10.96
N ALA A 397 -6.25 -8.07 -11.75
CA ALA A 397 -6.64 -9.47 -11.73
C ALA A 397 -6.21 -10.22 -10.44
N GLY A 398 -5.27 -9.70 -9.67
CA GLY A 398 -4.87 -10.25 -8.37
C GLY A 398 -5.99 -10.16 -7.33
N TYR A 399 -6.90 -9.21 -7.52
CA TYR A 399 -8.06 -8.95 -6.66
C TYR A 399 -9.33 -9.71 -7.07
N ASP A 400 -9.30 -10.54 -8.11
CA ASP A 400 -10.46 -11.27 -8.64
C ASP A 400 -10.92 -12.41 -7.70
N LEU A 401 -11.42 -12.03 -6.53
CA LEU A 401 -11.99 -12.89 -5.48
C LEU A 401 -13.47 -12.57 -5.29
N VAL A 402 -14.30 -13.61 -5.12
CA VAL A 402 -15.75 -13.47 -4.92
C VAL A 402 -16.07 -12.49 -3.80
N GLU A 403 -15.37 -12.58 -2.71
CA GLU A 403 -15.54 -11.76 -1.51
C GLU A 403 -15.35 -10.26 -1.79
N ASN A 404 -14.44 -9.91 -2.70
CA ASN A 404 -14.20 -8.52 -3.08
C ASN A 404 -15.36 -7.95 -3.89
N TYR A 405 -15.92 -8.72 -4.84
CA TYR A 405 -17.13 -8.31 -5.55
C TYR A 405 -18.32 -8.15 -4.61
N GLN A 406 -18.53 -9.11 -3.72
CA GLN A 406 -19.62 -9.08 -2.74
C GLN A 406 -19.46 -7.88 -1.79
N SER A 407 -18.25 -7.62 -1.32
CA SER A 407 -17.95 -6.47 -0.46
C SER A 407 -18.23 -5.14 -1.15
N ILE A 408 -17.82 -4.95 -2.41
CA ILE A 408 -18.05 -3.72 -3.16
C ILE A 408 -19.55 -3.57 -3.48
N ARG A 409 -20.21 -4.62 -3.99
CA ARG A 409 -21.62 -4.59 -4.33
C ARG A 409 -22.54 -4.44 -3.12
N GLY A 410 -22.22 -5.10 -2.00
CA GLY A 410 -22.98 -4.98 -0.76
C GLY A 410 -23.03 -3.55 -0.21
N ARG A 411 -22.09 -2.69 -0.62
CA ARG A 411 -22.06 -1.25 -0.31
C ARG A 411 -22.67 -0.38 -1.43
N GLY A 412 -23.25 -1.00 -2.47
CA GLY A 412 -23.81 -0.31 -3.63
C GLY A 412 -22.73 0.16 -4.64
N GLY A 413 -21.48 -0.21 -4.46
CA GLY A 413 -20.37 0.14 -5.35
C GLY A 413 -20.37 -0.65 -6.67
N ILE A 414 -19.53 -0.25 -7.60
CA ILE A 414 -19.34 -0.86 -8.92
C ILE A 414 -17.92 -1.45 -9.00
N PRO A 415 -17.76 -2.78 -8.95
CA PRO A 415 -16.47 -3.42 -9.10
C PRO A 415 -16.05 -3.42 -10.58
N ILE A 416 -14.87 -2.88 -10.85
CA ILE A 416 -14.18 -2.97 -12.14
C ILE A 416 -12.88 -3.75 -11.88
N ILE A 417 -13.00 -5.07 -11.93
CA ILE A 417 -11.92 -6.01 -11.63
C ILE A 417 -11.58 -6.80 -12.89
N ALA A 418 -10.30 -6.89 -13.23
CA ALA A 418 -9.87 -7.74 -14.33
C ALA A 418 -10.11 -9.22 -13.99
N TYR A 419 -10.54 -9.99 -14.98
CA TYR A 419 -10.76 -11.41 -14.80
C TYR A 419 -9.44 -12.17 -14.69
N ASN A 420 -9.30 -12.97 -13.67
CA ASN A 420 -8.20 -13.90 -13.50
C ASN A 420 -8.67 -15.32 -13.81
N PRO A 421 -8.29 -15.91 -14.94
CA PRO A 421 -8.72 -17.25 -15.30
C PRO A 421 -8.11 -18.33 -14.38
N ARG A 422 -7.02 -18.04 -13.70
CA ARG A 422 -6.29 -19.02 -12.87
C ARG A 422 -6.02 -20.31 -13.67
N ASN A 423 -6.62 -21.43 -13.25
CA ASN A 423 -6.51 -22.73 -13.90
C ASN A 423 -7.77 -23.08 -14.72
N GLU A 424 -8.62 -22.09 -15.03
CA GLU A 424 -9.83 -22.32 -15.83
C GLU A 424 -9.45 -22.58 -17.29
N ASP A 425 -10.04 -23.61 -17.87
CA ASP A 425 -9.95 -23.85 -19.31
C ASP A 425 -10.81 -22.82 -20.05
N LEU A 426 -10.15 -21.99 -20.86
CA LEU A 426 -10.80 -20.97 -21.70
C LEU A 426 -10.89 -21.39 -23.17
N SER A 427 -10.73 -22.68 -23.48
CA SER A 427 -10.98 -23.18 -24.83
C SER A 427 -12.43 -22.91 -25.26
N PRO A 428 -12.70 -22.70 -26.54
CA PRO A 428 -14.06 -22.47 -27.03
C PRO A 428 -15.05 -23.57 -26.62
N GLU A 429 -14.58 -24.80 -26.59
CA GLU A 429 -15.36 -25.97 -26.18
C GLU A 429 -15.73 -25.92 -24.71
N ALA A 430 -14.77 -25.60 -23.83
CA ALA A 430 -15.01 -25.49 -22.40
C ALA A 430 -15.93 -24.30 -22.07
N LEU A 431 -15.74 -23.16 -22.75
CA LEU A 431 -16.59 -21.99 -22.59
C LEU A 431 -18.04 -22.27 -23.03
N LEU A 432 -18.22 -22.96 -24.15
CA LEU A 432 -19.54 -23.35 -24.62
C LEU A 432 -20.22 -24.35 -23.69
N ALA A 433 -19.46 -25.31 -23.16
CA ALA A 433 -19.97 -26.31 -22.22
C ALA A 433 -20.44 -25.68 -20.89
N ARG A 434 -19.74 -24.66 -20.39
CA ARG A 434 -20.16 -23.92 -19.19
C ARG A 434 -21.29 -22.92 -19.45
N GLY A 435 -21.60 -22.61 -20.71
CA GLY A 435 -22.74 -21.81 -21.12
C GLY A 435 -22.52 -20.29 -21.16
N TYR A 436 -21.30 -19.79 -20.92
CA TYR A 436 -20.96 -18.37 -20.99
C TYR A 436 -19.46 -18.16 -21.29
N ASP A 437 -19.13 -17.01 -21.88
CA ASP A 437 -17.75 -16.63 -22.19
C ASP A 437 -16.96 -16.10 -20.97
N ALA A 438 -15.69 -15.76 -21.17
CA ALA A 438 -14.82 -15.19 -20.13
C ALA A 438 -15.32 -13.82 -19.59
N PHE A 439 -16.19 -13.14 -20.30
CA PHE A 439 -16.77 -11.86 -19.90
C PHE A 439 -18.13 -12.01 -19.20
N GLY A 440 -18.61 -13.24 -19.01
CA GLY A 440 -19.91 -13.52 -18.44
C GLY A 440 -21.07 -13.36 -19.42
N THR A 441 -20.81 -13.37 -20.74
CA THR A 441 -21.85 -13.33 -21.75
C THR A 441 -22.38 -14.75 -22.00
N PRO A 442 -23.66 -15.05 -21.72
CA PRO A 442 -24.19 -16.40 -21.91
C PRO A 442 -24.37 -16.72 -23.38
N TYR A 443 -24.30 -18.02 -23.68
CA TYR A 443 -24.64 -18.54 -24.99
C TYR A 443 -26.12 -18.92 -25.05
N ALA A 444 -26.73 -18.65 -26.17
CA ALA A 444 -28.06 -19.19 -26.47
C ALA A 444 -27.95 -20.73 -26.71
N PRO A 445 -29.07 -21.49 -26.65
CA PRO A 445 -29.03 -22.94 -26.90
C PRO A 445 -28.43 -23.37 -28.25
N CYS A 446 -28.36 -22.44 -29.20
CA CYS A 446 -27.73 -22.66 -30.51
C CYS A 446 -26.20 -22.35 -30.50
N GLY A 447 -25.60 -22.12 -29.35
CA GLY A 447 -24.18 -21.81 -29.20
C GLY A 447 -23.75 -20.36 -29.51
N ARG A 448 -24.70 -19.48 -29.88
CA ARG A 448 -24.38 -18.08 -30.16
C ARG A 448 -24.30 -17.25 -28.90
N PRO A 449 -23.32 -16.33 -28.79
CA PRO A 449 -23.28 -15.40 -27.69
C PRO A 449 -24.50 -14.47 -27.70
N CYS A 450 -25.11 -14.31 -26.55
CA CYS A 450 -26.17 -13.33 -26.33
C CYS A 450 -25.58 -11.91 -26.22
N ARG A 451 -26.42 -10.91 -26.36
CA ARG A 451 -26.06 -9.52 -26.07
C ARG A 451 -26.76 -9.04 -24.80
N SER A 452 -26.11 -8.16 -24.07
CA SER A 452 -26.73 -7.53 -22.90
C SER A 452 -27.93 -6.70 -23.28
N ASN A 453 -29.04 -6.86 -22.53
CA ASN A 453 -30.27 -6.10 -22.65
C ASN A 453 -30.50 -5.19 -21.41
N GLY A 454 -29.47 -4.89 -20.66
CA GLY A 454 -29.50 -4.00 -19.52
C GLY A 454 -29.23 -4.72 -18.19
N TYR A 455 -29.00 -3.89 -17.17
CA TYR A 455 -28.80 -4.30 -15.80
C TYR A 455 -29.94 -3.82 -14.92
N ASP A 456 -30.48 -4.71 -14.13
CA ASP A 456 -31.52 -4.45 -13.15
C ASP A 456 -30.86 -4.25 -11.77
N TYR A 457 -30.83 -3.01 -11.31
CA TYR A 457 -30.22 -2.63 -10.04
C TYR A 457 -31.01 -3.14 -8.82
N HIS A 458 -32.29 -3.37 -8.94
CA HIS A 458 -33.11 -3.90 -7.84
C HIS A 458 -32.91 -5.40 -7.65
N ALA A 459 -32.87 -6.13 -8.76
CA ALA A 459 -32.68 -7.58 -8.75
C ALA A 459 -31.18 -7.97 -8.77
N ASP A 460 -30.28 -6.98 -8.82
CA ASP A 460 -28.82 -7.16 -8.98
C ASP A 460 -28.50 -8.22 -10.03
N SER A 461 -29.06 -8.04 -11.22
CA SER A 461 -29.02 -9.04 -12.30
C SER A 461 -28.93 -8.39 -13.68
N ARG A 462 -28.35 -9.12 -14.62
CA ARG A 462 -28.24 -8.70 -16.01
C ARG A 462 -29.11 -9.58 -16.88
N GLN A 463 -29.91 -8.94 -17.75
CA GLN A 463 -30.68 -9.62 -18.78
C GLN A 463 -29.88 -9.69 -20.07
N TYR A 464 -29.95 -10.85 -20.71
CA TYR A 464 -29.32 -11.10 -22.01
C TYR A 464 -30.36 -11.58 -23.00
N VAL A 465 -30.16 -11.28 -24.29
CA VAL A 465 -31.01 -11.70 -25.40
C VAL A 465 -30.14 -12.15 -26.57
N CYS A 466 -30.60 -13.13 -27.33
CA CYS A 466 -29.86 -13.57 -28.51
C CYS A 466 -29.94 -12.59 -29.68
N GLY A 467 -30.89 -11.62 -29.60
CA GLY A 467 -31.07 -10.58 -30.57
C GLY A 467 -31.89 -10.98 -31.82
N ARG A 468 -32.43 -9.97 -32.50
CA ARG A 468 -33.15 -10.11 -33.76
C ARG A 468 -32.63 -9.09 -34.78
N PRO A 469 -32.73 -9.41 -36.07
CA PRO A 469 -33.13 -10.71 -36.63
C PRO A 469 -32.09 -11.79 -36.34
N CYS A 470 -32.51 -13.03 -36.11
CA CYS A 470 -31.58 -14.16 -36.05
C CYS A 470 -31.02 -14.43 -37.44
N PRO A 471 -29.73 -14.35 -37.68
CA PRO A 471 -29.16 -14.55 -39.00
C PRO A 471 -28.97 -16.04 -39.38
N LEU A 472 -29.29 -16.97 -38.46
CA LEU A 472 -29.14 -18.39 -38.72
C LEU A 472 -30.21 -18.88 -39.71
N PRO A 473 -29.86 -19.76 -40.67
CA PRO A 473 -30.80 -20.39 -41.57
C PRO A 473 -31.91 -21.16 -40.85
N GLU A 474 -31.56 -21.68 -39.65
CA GLU A 474 -32.47 -22.50 -38.84
C GLU A 474 -33.37 -21.66 -37.89
N ARG A 475 -33.45 -20.34 -38.09
CA ARG A 475 -34.23 -19.46 -37.19
C ARG A 475 -35.68 -19.91 -37.06
N GLU A 476 -36.25 -20.51 -38.09
CA GLU A 476 -37.63 -21.02 -38.11
C GLU A 476 -37.79 -22.27 -37.24
N ARG A 477 -36.74 -23.05 -37.09
CA ARG A 477 -36.70 -24.24 -36.24
C ARG A 477 -36.32 -23.93 -34.78
N CYS A 478 -35.86 -22.71 -34.51
CA CYS A 478 -35.51 -22.31 -33.16
C CYS A 478 -36.75 -22.12 -32.30
N PRO A 479 -36.90 -22.79 -31.15
CA PRO A 479 -38.06 -22.65 -30.25
C PRO A 479 -38.28 -21.20 -29.77
N HIS A 480 -37.22 -20.39 -29.82
CA HIS A 480 -37.25 -18.96 -29.44
C HIS A 480 -37.36 -18.04 -30.66
N GLY A 481 -37.28 -18.58 -31.85
CA GLY A 481 -37.29 -17.82 -33.12
C GLY A 481 -38.51 -16.93 -33.31
N GLN A 482 -39.65 -17.35 -32.84
CA GLN A 482 -40.92 -16.65 -32.92
C GLN A 482 -41.13 -15.55 -31.84
N LYS A 483 -40.31 -15.57 -30.77
CA LYS A 483 -40.40 -14.59 -29.68
C LYS A 483 -39.81 -13.24 -30.10
N VAL A 484 -40.46 -12.15 -29.67
CA VAL A 484 -40.04 -10.77 -30.00
C VAL A 484 -38.58 -10.49 -29.59
N ARG A 485 -38.10 -11.04 -28.49
CA ARG A 485 -36.71 -10.88 -27.99
C ARG A 485 -35.82 -12.08 -28.25
N GLY A 486 -36.34 -13.12 -28.92
CA GLY A 486 -35.65 -14.40 -29.09
C GLY A 486 -35.45 -15.14 -27.77
N TYR A 487 -34.30 -15.82 -27.63
CA TYR A 487 -33.89 -16.41 -26.35
C TYR A 487 -33.53 -15.31 -25.37
N THR A 488 -34.05 -15.42 -24.17
CA THR A 488 -33.72 -14.49 -23.05
C THR A 488 -33.15 -15.28 -21.89
N HIS A 489 -32.09 -14.78 -21.32
CA HIS A 489 -31.45 -15.36 -20.15
C HIS A 489 -31.18 -14.26 -19.12
N ARG A 490 -31.35 -14.58 -17.83
CA ARG A 490 -31.03 -13.68 -16.74
C ARG A 490 -29.94 -14.30 -15.88
N MET A 491 -28.89 -13.56 -15.61
CA MET A 491 -27.83 -13.97 -14.70
C MET A 491 -27.81 -13.01 -13.52
N SER A 492 -27.87 -13.55 -12.30
CA SER A 492 -27.85 -12.75 -11.07
C SER A 492 -26.43 -12.59 -10.55
N PHE A 493 -26.18 -11.48 -9.85
CA PHE A 493 -24.93 -11.28 -9.14
C PHE A 493 -24.74 -12.34 -8.04
N ALA A 494 -25.81 -12.75 -7.37
CA ALA A 494 -25.73 -13.76 -6.31
C ALA A 494 -25.17 -15.10 -6.80
N GLU A 495 -25.51 -15.52 -8.03
CA GLU A 495 -25.03 -16.76 -8.64
C GLU A 495 -23.65 -16.60 -9.31
N TYR A 496 -23.41 -15.40 -9.89
CA TYR A 496 -22.21 -15.15 -10.70
C TYR A 496 -21.50 -13.84 -10.29
N PRO A 497 -21.02 -13.72 -9.03
CA PRO A 497 -20.49 -12.46 -8.52
C PRO A 497 -19.25 -11.97 -9.28
N ARG A 498 -18.41 -12.87 -9.82
CA ARG A 498 -17.23 -12.51 -10.62
C ARG A 498 -17.57 -12.08 -12.06
N LEU A 499 -18.77 -12.38 -12.55
CA LEU A 499 -19.14 -12.18 -13.96
C LEU A 499 -20.18 -11.06 -14.13
N ILE A 500 -21.06 -10.90 -13.17
CA ILE A 500 -22.19 -9.96 -13.26
C ILE A 500 -21.86 -8.69 -12.47
N SER A 501 -21.91 -7.57 -13.15
CA SER A 501 -21.67 -6.23 -12.60
C SER A 501 -22.53 -5.21 -13.36
N PRO A 502 -22.85 -4.05 -12.75
CA PRO A 502 -23.51 -2.95 -13.46
C PRO A 502 -22.81 -2.54 -14.75
N VAL A 503 -21.50 -2.63 -14.78
CA VAL A 503 -20.67 -2.40 -15.98
C VAL A 503 -20.11 -3.73 -16.45
N GLN A 504 -20.63 -4.22 -17.58
CA GLN A 504 -20.22 -5.52 -18.12
C GLN A 504 -18.77 -5.47 -18.63
N ARG A 505 -17.98 -6.46 -18.23
CA ARG A 505 -16.61 -6.66 -18.70
C ARG A 505 -16.57 -6.78 -20.23
N GLY A 506 -15.52 -6.25 -20.85
CA GLY A 506 -15.34 -6.29 -22.30
C GLY A 506 -16.07 -5.17 -23.07
N THR A 507 -17.01 -4.46 -22.46
CA THR A 507 -17.66 -3.30 -23.08
C THR A 507 -16.73 -2.09 -23.18
N ALA A 508 -17.05 -1.14 -24.07
CA ALA A 508 -16.30 0.11 -24.19
C ALA A 508 -16.24 0.88 -22.87
N THR A 509 -17.36 1.00 -22.16
CA THR A 509 -17.43 1.64 -20.84
C THR A 509 -16.51 0.95 -19.83
N TRP A 510 -16.52 -0.38 -19.78
CA TRP A 510 -15.62 -1.12 -18.89
C TRP A 510 -14.14 -0.85 -19.22
N LYS A 511 -13.79 -0.86 -20.51
CA LYS A 511 -12.42 -0.61 -20.96
C LYS A 511 -11.93 0.79 -20.59
N ILE A 512 -12.80 1.80 -20.75
CA ILE A 512 -12.47 3.19 -20.38
C ILE A 512 -12.24 3.29 -18.87
N LEU A 513 -13.16 2.75 -18.05
CA LEU A 513 -13.01 2.77 -16.59
C LEU A 513 -11.76 1.98 -16.15
N TYR A 514 -11.57 0.78 -16.71
CA TYR A 514 -10.41 -0.03 -16.34
C TYR A 514 -9.07 0.61 -16.73
N ALA A 515 -9.02 1.35 -17.84
CA ALA A 515 -7.82 2.10 -18.23
C ALA A 515 -7.43 3.16 -17.19
N ALA A 516 -8.40 3.71 -16.45
CA ALA A 516 -8.11 4.65 -15.37
C ALA A 516 -7.35 4.00 -14.18
N ARG A 517 -7.34 2.65 -14.07
CA ARG A 517 -6.54 1.93 -13.08
C ARG A 517 -5.05 2.27 -13.15
N THR A 518 -4.54 2.62 -14.32
CA THR A 518 -3.14 3.04 -14.49
C THR A 518 -2.76 4.26 -13.64
N ALA A 519 -3.74 4.95 -13.05
CA ALA A 519 -3.50 5.99 -12.05
C ALA A 519 -2.76 5.45 -10.81
N SER A 520 -3.10 4.22 -10.36
CA SER A 520 -2.38 3.58 -9.25
C SER A 520 -0.92 3.28 -9.59
N GLU A 521 -0.64 2.84 -10.83
CA GLU A 521 0.72 2.61 -11.31
C GLU A 521 1.52 3.92 -11.38
N ARG A 522 0.88 5.01 -11.86
CA ARG A 522 1.50 6.34 -11.88
C ARG A 522 1.79 6.86 -10.48
N THR A 523 0.89 6.67 -9.54
CA THR A 523 1.13 7.08 -8.14
C THR A 523 2.21 6.23 -7.47
N ASN A 524 2.33 4.95 -7.82
CA ASN A 524 3.43 4.09 -7.36
C ASN A 524 4.79 4.55 -7.93
N SER A 525 4.84 4.83 -9.23
CA SER A 525 6.04 5.38 -9.88
C SER A 525 6.43 6.75 -9.29
N TYR A 526 5.45 7.62 -9.05
CA TYR A 526 5.69 8.92 -8.44
C TYR A 526 6.29 8.80 -7.02
N ASP A 527 5.83 7.84 -6.22
CA ASP A 527 6.43 7.57 -4.91
C ASP A 527 7.91 7.23 -5.04
N GLN A 528 8.25 6.33 -5.96
CA GLN A 528 9.64 5.88 -6.14
C GLN A 528 10.53 6.98 -6.71
N GLU A 529 10.08 7.65 -7.77
CA GLU A 529 10.91 8.58 -8.53
C GLU A 529 10.96 9.98 -7.89
N VAL A 530 9.86 10.41 -7.27
CA VAL A 530 9.73 11.78 -6.79
C VAL A 530 9.84 11.86 -5.27
N ILE A 531 9.05 11.09 -4.54
CA ILE A 531 9.02 11.18 -3.06
C ILE A 531 10.26 10.54 -2.45
N ASP A 532 10.62 9.37 -2.92
CA ASP A 532 11.81 8.62 -2.46
C ASP A 532 13.07 8.98 -3.27
N ASN A 533 12.95 9.85 -4.28
CA ASN A 533 14.04 10.32 -5.14
C ASN A 533 14.89 9.16 -5.72
N GLY A 534 14.22 8.08 -6.16
CA GLY A 534 14.87 6.87 -6.68
C GLY A 534 15.53 5.97 -5.62
N HIS A 535 15.37 6.28 -4.35
CA HIS A 535 15.98 5.53 -3.25
C HIS A 535 14.91 4.88 -2.37
N PRO A 536 14.75 3.55 -2.40
CA PRO A 536 13.79 2.88 -1.53
C PRO A 536 14.12 3.12 -0.05
N PRO A 537 13.11 3.10 0.84
CA PRO A 537 13.32 3.36 2.26
C PRO A 537 14.31 2.36 2.88
N LYS A 538 15.37 2.85 3.51
CA LYS A 538 16.40 2.02 4.16
C LYS A 538 15.96 1.58 5.57
N VAL A 539 14.79 0.96 5.66
CA VAL A 539 14.17 0.51 6.92
C VAL A 539 14.08 -1.02 7.00
N ARG A 540 13.86 -1.54 8.20
CA ARG A 540 13.68 -2.97 8.49
C ARG A 540 12.55 -3.17 9.47
N GLY A 541 11.82 -4.27 9.31
CA GLY A 541 10.70 -4.65 10.13
C GLY A 541 9.39 -4.01 9.65
N LEU A 542 8.30 -4.76 9.81
CA LEU A 542 6.97 -4.39 9.32
C LEU A 542 6.50 -3.04 9.86
N LYS A 543 6.74 -2.77 11.16
CA LYS A 543 6.37 -1.49 11.78
C LYS A 543 7.03 -0.30 11.09
N ALA A 544 8.34 -0.41 10.80
CA ALA A 544 9.08 0.67 10.15
C ALA A 544 8.67 0.87 8.68
N PHE A 545 8.38 -0.24 7.97
CA PHE A 545 7.85 -0.17 6.61
C PHE A 545 6.44 0.43 6.56
N ARG A 546 5.54 0.06 7.48
CA ARG A 546 4.21 0.68 7.60
C ARG A 546 4.31 2.18 7.84
N PHE A 547 5.21 2.60 8.75
CA PHE A 547 5.43 4.02 9.00
C PHE A 547 5.97 4.74 7.76
N ALA A 548 7.00 4.17 7.11
CA ALA A 548 7.59 4.75 5.90
C ALA A 548 6.56 4.88 4.76
N GLY A 549 5.72 3.85 4.57
CA GLY A 549 4.64 3.89 3.60
C GLY A 549 3.57 4.92 3.91
N ALA A 550 3.15 5.02 5.17
CA ALA A 550 2.14 5.98 5.59
C ALA A 550 2.61 7.43 5.42
N ILE A 551 3.82 7.77 5.90
CA ILE A 551 4.36 9.12 5.76
C ILE A 551 4.65 9.49 4.31
N ARG A 552 5.09 8.54 3.48
CA ARG A 552 5.26 8.71 2.04
C ARG A 552 3.91 9.05 1.38
N THR A 553 2.86 8.34 1.73
CA THR A 553 1.50 8.60 1.22
C THR A 553 1.02 9.99 1.61
N VAL A 554 1.27 10.45 2.85
CA VAL A 554 0.95 11.83 3.28
C VAL A 554 1.74 12.85 2.47
N ALA A 555 3.05 12.66 2.34
CA ALA A 555 3.91 13.58 1.58
C ALA A 555 3.51 13.65 0.09
N HIS A 556 3.18 12.52 -0.51
CA HIS A 556 2.70 12.45 -1.89
C HIS A 556 1.38 13.20 -2.06
N LEU A 557 0.40 12.91 -1.19
CA LEU A 557 -0.90 13.60 -1.19
C LEU A 557 -0.71 15.11 -1.13
N LEU A 558 0.05 15.59 -0.14
CA LEU A 558 0.29 17.01 0.06
C LEU A 558 1.01 17.64 -1.14
N ARG A 559 2.10 17.01 -1.60
CA ARG A 559 2.88 17.54 -2.72
C ARG A 559 2.03 17.66 -3.99
N ARG A 560 1.26 16.63 -4.34
CA ARG A 560 0.41 16.65 -5.55
C ARG A 560 -0.74 17.65 -5.44
N ALA A 561 -1.41 17.69 -4.29
CA ALA A 561 -2.52 18.62 -4.07
C ALA A 561 -2.02 20.08 -4.10
N LEU A 562 -0.93 20.39 -3.40
CA LEU A 562 -0.37 21.75 -3.40
C LEU A 562 0.14 22.17 -4.78
N THR A 563 0.80 21.27 -5.52
CA THR A 563 1.22 21.57 -6.90
C THR A 563 0.00 21.86 -7.78
N PHE A 564 -1.05 21.05 -7.68
CA PHE A 564 -2.28 21.26 -8.45
C PHE A 564 -2.94 22.61 -8.10
N ILE A 565 -3.02 22.96 -6.81
CA ILE A 565 -3.57 24.23 -6.35
C ILE A 565 -2.79 25.40 -6.96
N LEU A 566 -1.45 25.32 -6.96
CA LEU A 566 -0.61 26.34 -7.59
C LEU A 566 -0.86 26.46 -9.09
N ASP A 567 -0.89 25.34 -9.80
CA ASP A 567 -1.10 25.31 -11.26
C ASP A 567 -2.46 25.94 -11.62
N VAL A 568 -3.52 25.59 -10.89
CA VAL A 568 -4.87 26.15 -11.11
C VAL A 568 -4.93 27.62 -10.77
N THR A 569 -4.42 28.02 -9.60
CA THR A 569 -4.39 29.42 -9.17
C THR A 569 -3.61 30.29 -10.15
N TYR A 570 -2.54 29.75 -10.69
CA TYR A 570 -1.68 30.37 -11.67
C TYR A 570 -2.37 30.52 -13.03
N THR A 571 -2.96 29.44 -13.58
CA THR A 571 -3.60 29.40 -14.92
C THR A 571 -4.84 30.31 -14.98
N LEU A 572 -5.54 30.52 -13.87
CA LEU A 572 -6.74 31.35 -13.81
C LEU A 572 -6.47 32.85 -13.62
N GLY A 573 -5.20 33.27 -13.68
CA GLY A 573 -4.87 34.70 -13.74
C GLY A 573 -4.93 35.49 -12.44
N THR A 574 -5.09 34.80 -11.30
CA THR A 574 -4.92 35.42 -9.97
C THR A 574 -3.45 35.64 -9.62
N LEU A 575 -2.55 34.97 -10.35
CA LEU A 575 -1.11 35.05 -10.23
C LEU A 575 -0.47 35.24 -11.62
N ARG A 576 0.65 35.92 -11.70
CA ARG A 576 1.30 36.24 -13.00
C ARG A 576 1.76 34.99 -13.74
N PRO A 577 1.68 34.96 -15.09
CA PRO A 577 2.04 33.80 -15.90
C PRO A 577 3.50 33.36 -15.73
N VAL A 578 3.72 32.06 -15.48
CA VAL A 578 5.02 31.40 -15.69
C VAL A 578 5.29 31.41 -17.17
N LYS A 579 6.35 32.00 -17.58
CA LYS A 579 6.85 31.78 -18.93
C LYS A 579 7.37 30.34 -18.98
N THR A 580 6.72 29.49 -19.78
CA THR A 580 7.17 28.15 -20.13
C THR A 580 8.56 28.15 -20.74
#